data_684a0ed7dad44be73003ad5c743cff33
#
_entry.id   684a0ed7dad44be73003ad5c743cff33
#
_cell.length_a   1.000
_cell.length_b   1.000
_cell.length_c   1.000
_cell.angle_alpha   90.00
_cell.angle_beta   90.00
_cell.angle_gamma   90.00
#
_symmetry.space_group_name_H-M   'P 1'
#
loop_
_entity.id
_entity.type
_entity.pdbx_description
1 polymer ?
#
loop_
_entity_poly.entity_id
_entity_poly.type
_entity_poly.pdbx_seq_one_letter_code
_entity_poly.pdbx_strand_id
1 'polypeptide(L)'
;MKNVLGVGLGFLLFSLSLIACSSEEKETAEFTPGIIPGVLAKTGSVDSLVLEGKIVTFLYELSSEDCFNEYRLIDDRTGDISDLTTIVDCRRPHDAEIYGEYVHPSAAGEPYPGRTEMNRWASIKCFEGFKDFVGSDYVLSDLEIGSIPPQREDWEVGLYRTTACYVYAPGSQLSGSMRGSGI
;
A
#
# COMPACT_ATOMS: atom_id res chain seq x y z
N MET A 1 -75.72 -17.21 44.96
CA MET A 1 -74.74 -18.23 45.39
C MET A 1 -73.85 -18.62 44.22
N LYS A 2 -72.61 -18.67 44.50
CA LYS A 2 -71.46 -19.11 43.66
C LYS A 2 -70.90 -18.16 42.63
N ASN A 3 -69.81 -17.56 43.05
CA ASN A 3 -68.80 -16.86 42.26
C ASN A 3 -68.05 -17.87 41.36
N VAL A 4 -67.73 -17.44 40.14
CA VAL A 4 -66.68 -18.09 39.35
C VAL A 4 -65.67 -16.99 38.93
N LEU A 5 -64.48 -17.10 39.48
CA LEU A 5 -63.29 -16.31 39.09
C LEU A 5 -62.86 -16.67 37.67
N GLY A 6 -62.78 -15.65 36.82
CA GLY A 6 -62.10 -15.76 35.54
C GLY A 6 -60.60 -15.42 35.70
N VAL A 7 -59.75 -16.44 35.47
CA VAL A 7 -58.28 -16.25 35.42
C VAL A 7 -57.90 -15.75 34.02
N GLY A 8 -57.48 -14.50 33.95
CA GLY A 8 -56.89 -13.92 32.73
C GLY A 8 -55.49 -14.43 32.50
N LEU A 9 -55.27 -15.17 31.42
CA LEU A 9 -53.99 -15.61 30.96
C LEU A 9 -53.33 -14.52 30.14
N GLY A 10 -52.40 -13.78 30.77
CA GLY A 10 -51.61 -12.77 30.08
C GLY A 10 -50.54 -13.40 29.20
N PHE A 11 -50.68 -13.25 27.90
CA PHE A 11 -49.63 -13.60 26.93
C PHE A 11 -48.56 -12.53 26.96
N LEU A 12 -47.40 -12.82 27.53
CA LEU A 12 -46.18 -12.05 27.42
C LEU A 12 -45.57 -12.34 26.03
N LEU A 13 -45.74 -11.40 25.11
CA LEU A 13 -45.02 -11.41 23.85
C LEU A 13 -43.55 -11.00 24.11
N PHE A 14 -42.67 -11.99 24.12
CA PHE A 14 -41.22 -11.79 24.12
C PHE A 14 -40.80 -11.41 22.70
N SER A 15 -40.60 -10.12 22.48
CA SER A 15 -39.99 -9.63 21.24
C SER A 15 -38.49 -10.00 21.25
N LEU A 16 -38.14 -11.04 20.48
CA LEU A 16 -36.76 -11.35 20.16
C LEU A 16 -36.24 -10.28 19.22
N SER A 17 -35.49 -9.31 19.76
CA SER A 17 -34.69 -8.39 18.94
C SER A 17 -33.52 -9.16 18.35
N LEU A 18 -33.62 -9.53 17.07
CA LEU A 18 -32.49 -10.01 16.29
C LEU A 18 -31.51 -8.86 16.12
N ILE A 19 -30.45 -8.84 16.92
CA ILE A 19 -29.28 -8.03 16.67
C ILE A 19 -28.62 -8.63 15.43
N ALA A 20 -28.89 -8.05 14.28
CA ALA A 20 -28.11 -8.30 13.07
C ALA A 20 -26.72 -7.72 13.33
N CYS A 21 -25.75 -8.59 13.62
CA CYS A 21 -24.34 -8.25 13.46
C CYS A 21 -24.12 -7.97 11.97
N SER A 22 -24.14 -6.70 11.59
CA SER A 22 -23.57 -6.25 10.34
C SER A 22 -22.08 -6.52 10.45
N SER A 23 -21.60 -7.61 9.83
CA SER A 23 -20.19 -7.76 9.53
C SER A 23 -19.87 -6.66 8.55
N GLU A 24 -19.20 -5.60 9.02
CA GLU A 24 -18.49 -4.67 8.16
C GLU A 24 -17.48 -5.52 7.38
N GLU A 25 -17.86 -5.83 6.16
CA GLU A 25 -16.98 -6.40 5.15
C GLU A 25 -15.91 -5.33 4.93
N LYS A 26 -14.78 -5.52 5.59
CA LYS A 26 -13.60 -4.69 5.42
C LYS A 26 -13.20 -4.89 3.97
N GLU A 27 -13.54 -3.90 3.14
CA GLU A 27 -13.16 -3.81 1.74
C GLU A 27 -11.64 -4.01 1.69
N THR A 28 -11.23 -5.22 1.37
CA THR A 28 -9.82 -5.52 1.09
C THR A 28 -9.53 -4.75 -0.17
N ALA A 29 -8.79 -3.64 -0.04
CA ALA A 29 -8.31 -2.87 -1.18
C ALA A 29 -7.69 -3.87 -2.17
N GLU A 30 -8.39 -4.09 -3.26
CA GLU A 30 -7.94 -4.96 -4.33
C GLU A 30 -6.67 -4.30 -4.90
N PHE A 31 -5.53 -4.96 -4.72
CA PHE A 31 -4.25 -4.46 -5.22
C PHE A 31 -4.33 -4.37 -6.74
N THR A 32 -4.51 -3.18 -7.25
CA THR A 32 -4.44 -2.92 -8.69
C THR A 32 -2.95 -2.92 -9.06
N PRO A 33 -2.49 -3.82 -9.94
CA PRO A 33 -1.11 -3.80 -10.40
C PRO A 33 -0.76 -2.42 -10.96
N GLY A 34 0.37 -1.85 -10.54
CA GLY A 34 0.86 -0.55 -11.00
C GLY A 34 0.65 0.62 -10.05
N ILE A 35 -0.09 0.47 -8.93
CA ILE A 35 -0.17 1.50 -7.88
C ILE A 35 0.70 1.10 -6.71
N ILE A 36 1.57 2.00 -6.30
CA ILE A 36 2.35 1.85 -5.08
C ILE A 36 1.47 2.18 -3.88
N PRO A 37 1.26 1.23 -2.95
CA PRO A 37 0.35 1.43 -1.82
C PRO A 37 0.72 2.66 -0.98
N GLY A 38 -0.30 3.45 -0.62
CA GLY A 38 -0.16 4.63 0.24
C GLY A 38 0.27 5.90 -0.48
N VAL A 39 0.76 5.81 -1.70
CA VAL A 39 1.13 6.96 -2.52
C VAL A 39 -0.07 7.47 -3.30
N LEU A 40 -0.30 8.79 -3.29
CA LEU A 40 -1.38 9.42 -4.04
C LEU A 40 -0.93 9.68 -5.47
N ALA A 41 -1.37 8.82 -6.40
CA ALA A 41 -1.10 9.02 -7.81
C ALA A 41 -1.74 10.31 -8.36
N LYS A 42 -0.97 11.08 -9.12
CA LYS A 42 -1.47 12.23 -9.88
C LYS A 42 -2.38 11.72 -11.00
N THR A 43 -3.68 11.94 -10.88
CA THR A 43 -4.68 11.41 -11.79
C THR A 43 -5.10 12.45 -12.84
N GLY A 44 -5.13 12.06 -14.10
CA GLY A 44 -5.59 12.95 -15.18
C GLY A 44 -5.63 12.25 -16.54
N SER A 45 -6.11 13.01 -17.54
CA SER A 45 -6.15 12.53 -18.93
C SER A 45 -4.75 12.34 -19.49
N VAL A 46 -4.56 11.28 -20.29
CA VAL A 46 -3.31 11.00 -21.01
C VAL A 46 -2.88 12.16 -21.92
N ASP A 47 -3.84 12.94 -22.43
CA ASP A 47 -3.57 14.06 -23.34
C ASP A 47 -3.20 15.36 -22.60
N SER A 48 -3.44 15.47 -21.30
CA SER A 48 -3.27 16.72 -20.53
C SER A 48 -2.36 16.62 -19.33
N LEU A 49 -2.16 15.43 -18.76
CA LEU A 49 -1.32 15.26 -17.58
C LEU A 49 0.17 15.34 -17.96
N VAL A 50 0.88 16.27 -17.35
CA VAL A 50 2.34 16.44 -17.58
C VAL A 50 3.09 15.47 -16.69
N LEU A 51 3.79 14.52 -17.32
CA LEU A 51 4.68 13.60 -16.63
C LEU A 51 6.03 14.27 -16.36
N GLU A 52 6.47 14.24 -15.13
CA GLU A 52 7.78 14.71 -14.73
C GLU A 52 8.71 13.54 -14.43
N GLY A 53 9.94 13.61 -14.93
CA GLY A 53 10.97 12.62 -14.65
C GLY A 53 11.12 11.54 -15.74
N LYS A 54 11.89 10.51 -15.42
CA LYS A 54 12.17 9.36 -16.28
C LYS A 54 11.17 8.26 -15.98
N ILE A 55 10.42 7.80 -17.00
CA ILE A 55 9.47 6.69 -16.88
C ILE A 55 10.23 5.40 -16.48
N VAL A 56 9.66 4.69 -15.53
CA VAL A 56 10.08 3.35 -15.08
C VAL A 56 9.19 2.33 -15.78
N THR A 57 9.80 1.38 -16.47
CA THR A 57 9.05 0.31 -17.14
C THR A 57 8.65 -0.78 -16.17
N PHE A 58 9.54 -1.08 -15.22
CA PHE A 58 9.32 -2.12 -14.21
C PHE A 58 9.72 -1.59 -12.83
N LEU A 59 8.91 -1.83 -11.80
CA LEU A 59 9.16 -1.35 -10.44
C LEU A 59 10.48 -1.85 -9.84
N TYR A 60 11.01 -2.97 -10.32
CA TYR A 60 12.34 -3.46 -9.90
C TYR A 60 13.52 -2.63 -10.47
N GLU A 61 13.25 -1.65 -11.35
CA GLU A 61 14.26 -0.68 -11.78
C GLU A 61 14.49 0.44 -10.75
N LEU A 62 13.57 0.57 -9.77
CA LEU A 62 13.74 1.51 -8.65
C LEU A 62 14.82 1.00 -7.71
N SER A 63 15.76 1.88 -7.39
CA SER A 63 16.92 1.59 -6.55
C SER A 63 16.98 2.52 -5.36
N SER A 64 17.79 2.16 -4.37
CA SER A 64 18.04 3.04 -3.21
C SER A 64 18.44 4.44 -3.63
N GLU A 65 17.86 5.45 -2.99
CA GLU A 65 18.01 6.89 -3.25
C GLU A 65 17.21 7.42 -4.45
N ASP A 66 16.44 6.58 -5.15
CA ASP A 66 15.49 7.07 -6.16
C ASP A 66 14.28 7.73 -5.49
N CYS A 67 13.99 8.97 -5.90
CA CYS A 67 12.74 9.64 -5.60
C CYS A 67 11.81 9.50 -6.80
N PHE A 68 10.52 9.23 -6.55
CA PHE A 68 9.61 8.91 -7.63
C PHE A 68 8.23 9.53 -7.45
N ASN A 69 7.54 9.65 -8.58
CA ASN A 69 6.15 10.06 -8.67
C ASN A 69 5.29 8.97 -9.26
N GLU A 70 4.04 8.88 -8.77
CA GLU A 70 3.01 8.00 -9.29
C GLU A 70 1.98 8.79 -10.11
N TYR A 71 1.58 8.22 -11.23
CA TYR A 71 0.58 8.80 -12.12
C TYR A 71 -0.49 7.77 -12.47
N ARG A 72 -1.73 8.23 -12.53
CA ARG A 72 -2.86 7.48 -13.07
C ARG A 72 -3.38 8.18 -14.30
N LEU A 73 -3.14 7.59 -15.46
CA LEU A 73 -3.53 8.12 -16.75
C LEU A 73 -4.88 7.54 -17.17
N ILE A 74 -5.77 8.38 -17.65
CA ILE A 74 -7.09 8.00 -18.17
C ILE A 74 -7.13 8.33 -19.65
N ASP A 75 -7.36 7.34 -20.51
CA ASP A 75 -7.66 7.59 -21.93
C ASP A 75 -9.11 8.05 -22.06
N ASP A 76 -9.31 9.31 -22.42
CA ASP A 76 -10.63 9.92 -22.51
C ASP A 76 -11.53 9.31 -23.60
N ARG A 77 -10.95 8.55 -24.54
CA ARG A 77 -11.69 7.92 -25.65
C ARG A 77 -12.17 6.52 -25.29
N THR A 78 -11.36 5.77 -24.58
CA THR A 78 -11.64 4.36 -24.24
C THR A 78 -12.08 4.18 -22.79
N GLY A 79 -11.71 5.10 -21.91
CA GLY A 79 -11.86 4.99 -20.48
C GLY A 79 -10.82 4.08 -19.82
N ASP A 80 -9.83 3.63 -20.59
CA ASP A 80 -8.75 2.77 -20.05
C ASP A 80 -7.91 3.55 -19.04
N ILE A 81 -7.49 2.85 -17.98
CA ILE A 81 -6.65 3.39 -16.92
C ILE A 81 -5.29 2.70 -16.98
N SER A 82 -4.23 3.52 -16.93
CA SER A 82 -2.85 3.06 -16.85
C SER A 82 -2.14 3.75 -15.71
N ASP A 83 -1.51 2.98 -14.85
CA ASP A 83 -0.66 3.51 -13.78
C ASP A 83 0.79 3.55 -14.26
N LEU A 84 1.52 4.59 -13.85
CA LEU A 84 2.87 4.86 -14.32
C LEU A 84 3.70 5.49 -13.20
N THR A 85 4.94 5.01 -13.06
CA THR A 85 5.93 5.54 -12.13
C THR A 85 7.02 6.29 -12.87
N THR A 86 7.49 7.42 -12.32
CA THR A 86 8.64 8.16 -12.86
C THR A 86 9.67 8.43 -11.78
N ILE A 87 10.96 8.30 -12.11
CA ILE A 87 12.07 8.74 -11.25
C ILE A 87 12.30 10.23 -11.47
N VAL A 88 12.40 10.97 -10.36
CA VAL A 88 12.64 12.41 -10.33
C VAL A 88 13.83 12.77 -9.44
N ASP A 89 14.36 13.99 -9.60
CA ASP A 89 15.36 14.53 -8.67
C ASP A 89 14.69 14.78 -7.30
N CYS A 90 15.26 14.23 -6.22
CA CYS A 90 14.73 14.37 -4.86
C CYS A 90 14.61 15.82 -4.38
N ARG A 91 15.31 16.78 -4.99
CA ARG A 91 15.14 18.21 -4.70
C ARG A 91 13.82 18.79 -5.20
N ARG A 92 13.12 18.08 -6.08
CA ARG A 92 11.78 18.43 -6.55
C ARG A 92 10.72 17.79 -5.66
N PRO A 93 9.50 18.32 -5.63
CA PRO A 93 8.39 17.64 -5.00
C PRO A 93 8.20 16.23 -5.61
N HIS A 94 8.12 15.21 -4.76
CA HIS A 94 7.98 13.83 -5.17
C HIS A 94 7.09 13.05 -4.20
N ASP A 95 6.56 11.93 -4.64
CA ASP A 95 5.56 11.21 -3.88
C ASP A 95 6.18 10.26 -2.85
N ALA A 96 7.34 9.67 -3.18
CA ALA A 96 8.04 8.76 -2.28
C ALA A 96 9.54 8.63 -2.63
N GLU A 97 10.32 8.08 -1.69
CA GLU A 97 11.77 7.86 -1.83
C GLU A 97 12.13 6.44 -1.43
N ILE A 98 12.89 5.73 -2.29
CA ILE A 98 13.43 4.41 -1.97
C ILE A 98 14.61 4.58 -1.01
N TYR A 99 14.52 3.95 0.16
CA TYR A 99 15.56 4.06 1.17
C TYR A 99 16.38 2.80 1.41
N GLY A 100 15.93 1.66 0.89
CA GLY A 100 16.64 0.41 1.09
C GLY A 100 16.17 -0.70 0.16
N GLU A 101 17.08 -1.62 -0.12
CA GLU A 101 16.84 -2.80 -0.93
C GLU A 101 17.31 -4.03 -0.17
N TYR A 102 16.43 -5.02 -0.03
CA TYR A 102 16.69 -6.23 0.77
C TYR A 102 16.44 -7.47 -0.07
N VAL A 103 17.48 -8.30 -0.18
CA VAL A 103 17.40 -9.58 -0.90
C VAL A 103 16.82 -10.64 0.02
N HIS A 104 15.77 -11.31 -0.42
CA HIS A 104 15.20 -12.42 0.33
C HIS A 104 16.20 -13.58 0.44
N PRO A 105 16.34 -14.23 1.61
CA PRO A 105 17.40 -15.23 1.86
C PRO A 105 17.19 -16.59 1.16
N SER A 106 16.06 -16.83 0.51
CA SER A 106 15.79 -18.08 -0.21
C SER A 106 16.84 -18.34 -1.29
N ALA A 107 17.24 -19.60 -1.44
CA ALA A 107 18.17 -20.00 -2.49
C ALA A 107 17.59 -19.82 -3.89
N ALA A 108 18.47 -19.72 -4.87
CA ALA A 108 18.06 -19.72 -6.27
C ALA A 108 17.34 -21.04 -6.62
N GLY A 109 16.17 -20.91 -7.28
CA GLY A 109 15.33 -22.07 -7.63
C GLY A 109 14.32 -22.49 -6.57
N GLU A 110 14.35 -21.90 -5.35
CA GLU A 110 13.26 -22.12 -4.41
C GLU A 110 11.95 -21.49 -4.90
N PRO A 111 10.81 -22.16 -4.68
CA PRO A 111 9.51 -21.65 -5.11
C PRO A 111 9.16 -20.34 -4.40
N TYR A 112 8.31 -19.54 -5.04
CA TYR A 112 7.78 -18.32 -4.44
C TYR A 112 7.04 -18.63 -3.12
N PRO A 113 7.39 -17.99 -2.00
CA PRO A 113 6.83 -18.33 -0.69
C PRO A 113 5.36 -17.92 -0.50
N GLY A 114 4.82 -17.20 -1.46
CA GLY A 114 3.46 -16.68 -1.42
C GLY A 114 3.40 -15.22 -0.99
N ARG A 115 2.38 -14.50 -1.47
CA ARG A 115 2.20 -13.05 -1.24
C ARG A 115 2.21 -12.67 0.26
N THR A 116 1.48 -13.42 1.07
CA THR A 116 1.37 -13.13 2.51
C THR A 116 2.72 -13.19 3.21
N GLU A 117 3.52 -14.22 2.93
CA GLU A 117 4.84 -14.38 3.53
C GLU A 117 5.81 -13.32 3.01
N MET A 118 5.78 -13.02 1.71
CA MET A 118 6.60 -11.96 1.13
C MET A 118 6.27 -10.59 1.72
N ASN A 119 5.00 -10.24 1.84
CA ASN A 119 4.59 -8.97 2.43
C ASN A 119 5.01 -8.88 3.91
N ARG A 120 4.87 -9.97 4.67
CA ARG A 120 5.31 -10.02 6.06
C ARG A 120 6.81 -9.81 6.18
N TRP A 121 7.60 -10.51 5.37
CA TRP A 121 9.05 -10.39 5.36
C TRP A 121 9.49 -8.97 4.95
N ALA A 122 8.91 -8.43 3.88
CA ALA A 122 9.17 -7.09 3.39
C ALA A 122 8.88 -6.03 4.46
N SER A 123 7.71 -6.10 5.12
CA SER A 123 7.34 -5.14 6.18
C SER A 123 8.35 -5.14 7.33
N ILE A 124 8.84 -6.31 7.75
CA ILE A 124 9.85 -6.41 8.81
C ILE A 124 11.15 -5.75 8.35
N LYS A 125 11.64 -6.06 7.15
CA LYS A 125 12.90 -5.52 6.64
C LYS A 125 12.85 -4.02 6.42
N CYS A 126 11.75 -3.52 5.89
CA CYS A 126 11.55 -2.09 5.71
C CYS A 126 11.48 -1.36 7.06
N PHE A 127 10.77 -1.90 8.03
CA PHE A 127 10.75 -1.31 9.38
C PHE A 127 12.13 -1.26 10.04
N GLU A 128 12.93 -2.34 9.93
CA GLU A 128 14.28 -2.40 10.48
C GLU A 128 15.22 -1.32 9.91
N GLY A 129 15.10 -1.00 8.61
CA GLY A 129 15.96 -0.01 7.93
C GLY A 129 15.53 1.44 8.08
N PHE A 130 14.30 1.70 8.51
CA PHE A 130 13.72 3.05 8.53
C PHE A 130 14.53 4.04 9.37
N LYS A 131 14.85 3.67 10.61
CA LYS A 131 15.56 4.56 11.55
C LYS A 131 16.95 4.95 11.05
N ASP A 132 17.66 4.02 10.45
CA ASP A 132 19.02 4.26 9.93
C ASP A 132 18.97 5.24 8.74
N PHE A 133 17.88 5.22 7.99
CA PHE A 133 17.70 6.12 6.87
C PHE A 133 17.16 7.50 7.30
N VAL A 134 16.04 7.56 8.00
CA VAL A 134 15.38 8.83 8.38
C VAL A 134 16.08 9.53 9.53
N GLY A 135 16.70 8.77 10.45
CA GLY A 135 17.34 9.33 11.65
C GLY A 135 16.38 9.52 12.82
N SER A 136 15.14 9.07 12.72
CA SER A 136 14.11 9.09 13.76
C SER A 136 13.48 7.72 13.93
N ASP A 137 12.94 7.43 15.11
CA ASP A 137 12.12 6.22 15.29
C ASP A 137 10.80 6.36 14.53
N TYR A 138 10.38 5.29 13.85
CA TYR A 138 9.15 5.30 13.03
C TYR A 138 7.92 5.81 13.79
N VAL A 139 7.75 5.44 15.06
CA VAL A 139 6.62 5.85 15.89
C VAL A 139 6.60 7.35 16.23
N LEU A 140 7.67 8.07 15.94
CA LEU A 140 7.82 9.52 16.15
C LEU A 140 7.83 10.30 14.83
N SER A 141 7.73 9.60 13.71
CA SER A 141 7.79 10.17 12.36
C SER A 141 6.40 10.40 11.80
N ASP A 142 6.25 11.43 10.98
CA ASP A 142 5.06 11.67 10.16
C ASP A 142 5.12 10.91 8.82
N LEU A 143 6.23 10.20 8.57
CA LEU A 143 6.41 9.37 7.37
C LEU A 143 5.85 7.97 7.57
N GLU A 144 5.34 7.43 6.48
CA GLU A 144 4.90 6.04 6.40
C GLU A 144 5.89 5.19 5.60
N ILE A 145 5.92 3.90 5.91
CA ILE A 145 6.76 2.91 5.24
C ILE A 145 5.91 2.14 4.24
N GLY A 146 6.44 1.99 3.02
CA GLY A 146 5.92 1.06 2.06
C GLY A 146 6.98 0.09 1.54
N SER A 147 6.54 -0.91 0.81
CA SER A 147 7.43 -1.90 0.21
C SER A 147 6.95 -2.34 -1.16
N ILE A 148 7.90 -2.65 -2.04
CA ILE A 148 7.70 -3.23 -3.36
C ILE A 148 8.40 -4.60 -3.35
N PRO A 149 7.71 -5.66 -2.88
CA PRO A 149 8.25 -7.00 -2.92
C PRO A 149 8.17 -7.58 -4.34
N PRO A 150 9.04 -8.54 -4.70
CA PRO A 150 8.95 -9.24 -5.97
C PRO A 150 7.61 -9.99 -6.07
N GLN A 151 7.02 -9.96 -7.25
CA GLN A 151 5.86 -10.77 -7.56
C GLN A 151 6.29 -12.20 -7.90
N ARG A 152 5.32 -13.12 -8.00
CA ARG A 152 5.62 -14.52 -8.37
C ARG A 152 6.39 -14.63 -9.68
N GLU A 153 6.00 -13.85 -10.68
CA GLU A 153 6.64 -13.88 -12.01
C GLU A 153 8.07 -13.39 -11.95
N ASP A 154 8.34 -12.31 -11.23
CA ASP A 154 9.69 -11.77 -11.01
C ASP A 154 10.57 -12.82 -10.31
N TRP A 155 10.00 -13.53 -9.35
CA TRP A 155 10.68 -14.57 -8.59
C TRP A 155 11.01 -15.82 -9.40
N GLU A 156 10.02 -16.37 -10.12
CA GLU A 156 10.12 -17.66 -10.79
C GLU A 156 10.79 -17.54 -12.17
N VAL A 157 10.55 -16.43 -12.89
CA VAL A 157 11.06 -16.21 -14.24
C VAL A 157 12.30 -15.31 -14.25
N GLY A 158 12.21 -14.14 -13.60
CA GLY A 158 13.28 -13.16 -13.55
C GLY A 158 14.37 -13.45 -12.52
N LEU A 159 14.15 -14.43 -11.65
CA LEU A 159 15.03 -14.76 -10.50
C LEU A 159 15.30 -13.54 -9.61
N TYR A 160 14.40 -12.54 -9.65
CA TYR A 160 14.49 -11.33 -8.86
C TYR A 160 13.94 -11.57 -7.45
N ARG A 161 14.72 -11.26 -6.43
CA ARG A 161 14.39 -11.55 -5.02
C ARG A 161 14.50 -10.34 -4.11
N THR A 162 14.67 -9.18 -4.69
CA THR A 162 14.87 -7.94 -3.95
C THR A 162 13.55 -7.27 -3.65
N THR A 163 13.37 -6.84 -2.42
CA THR A 163 12.30 -5.93 -2.00
C THR A 163 12.87 -4.53 -1.89
N ALA A 164 12.27 -3.56 -2.57
CA ALA A 164 12.55 -2.16 -2.36
C ALA A 164 11.64 -1.60 -1.25
N CYS A 165 12.23 -0.82 -0.34
CA CYS A 165 11.53 -0.13 0.73
C CYS A 165 11.48 1.36 0.46
N TYR A 166 10.33 1.99 0.62
CA TYR A 166 10.17 3.43 0.41
C TYR A 166 9.50 4.11 1.61
N VAL A 167 9.75 5.41 1.72
CA VAL A 167 9.04 6.31 2.63
C VAL A 167 8.18 7.27 1.82
N TYR A 168 7.04 7.65 2.38
CA TYR A 168 6.13 8.64 1.83
C TYR A 168 5.42 9.41 2.92
N ALA A 169 4.89 10.60 2.60
CA ALA A 169 4.06 11.38 3.51
C ALA A 169 2.59 11.23 3.12
N PRO A 170 1.70 10.69 4.00
CA PRO A 170 0.29 10.53 3.67
C PRO A 170 -0.37 11.84 3.28
N GLY A 171 -0.94 11.89 2.07
CA GLY A 171 -1.70 13.03 1.57
C GLY A 171 -0.87 14.24 1.14
N SER A 172 0.47 14.15 1.12
CA SER A 172 1.36 15.24 0.69
C SER A 172 2.58 14.70 -0.06
N GLN A 173 3.26 15.57 -0.80
CA GLN A 173 4.53 15.26 -1.43
C GLN A 173 5.69 15.53 -0.47
N LEU A 174 6.75 14.77 -0.62
CA LEU A 174 8.05 15.02 -0.02
C LEU A 174 8.78 16.13 -0.77
N SER A 175 9.71 16.82 -0.10
CA SER A 175 10.58 17.82 -0.69
C SER A 175 11.98 17.69 -0.12
N GLY A 176 12.94 17.35 -0.95
CA GLY A 176 14.25 16.94 -0.50
C GLY A 176 14.31 15.48 -0.08
N SER A 177 15.50 14.91 0.00
CA SER A 177 15.65 13.53 0.51
C SER A 177 15.29 13.45 2.00
N MET A 178 14.65 12.35 2.37
CA MET A 178 14.31 12.03 3.76
C MET A 178 15.49 11.42 4.52
N ARG A 179 16.60 11.19 3.86
CA ARG A 179 17.82 10.68 4.51
C ARG A 179 18.31 11.66 5.58
N GLY A 180 18.32 11.20 6.83
CA GLY A 180 18.78 11.98 7.98
C GLY A 180 17.91 13.21 8.29
N SER A 181 16.68 13.28 7.78
CA SER A 181 15.76 14.39 8.03
C SER A 181 15.32 14.51 9.49
N GLY A 182 15.27 13.40 10.19
CA GLY A 182 14.88 13.35 11.62
C GLY A 182 13.39 13.59 11.88
N ILE A 183 12.53 13.56 10.84
CA ILE A 183 11.08 13.80 10.94
C ILE A 183 10.30 12.50 11.09
#